data_b233e666f6374278f703357fb2373c97
#
_entry.id   b233e666f6374278f703357fb2373c97
#
_cell.length_a   1.000
_cell.length_b   1.000
_cell.length_c   1.000
_cell.angle_alpha   90.00
_cell.angle_beta   90.00
_cell.angle_gamma   90.00
#
_symmetry.space_group_name_H-M   'P 1'
#
loop_
_entity.id
_entity.type
_entity.pdbx_description
1 polymer ?
#
loop_
_entity_poly.entity_id
_entity_poly.type
_entity_poly.pdbx_seq_one_letter_code
_entity_poly.pdbx_strand_id
1 'polypeptide(L)'
;MMKLALISVGIQNKSIENELRKLIGKDFKGLKILCCITASNYYSDEMNGWLVEDLQFFKNNGFEIDLCDLYGVDLENLLPRFERADVLYFGGGNTQWLRHCIRNSGLEEHLERLLETRVWIGISAGSCVLTPTISNPVLDIAGETIADYPTDGLGLVDFQFIPHFNSPSYRMFNEGNIRRASAKLTRVDGEKMYVLDDESAIFVDNGIVKVVSEGNWFEVNI
;
A
#
# COMPACT_ATOMS: atom_id res chain seq x y z
N MET A 1 4.53 -14.59 10.67
CA MET A 1 3.18 -14.67 10.04
C MET A 1 2.69 -13.25 9.87
N MET A 2 2.40 -12.81 8.63
CA MET A 2 2.13 -11.40 8.32
C MET A 2 0.63 -11.13 8.16
N LYS A 3 0.22 -9.93 8.56
CA LYS A 3 -1.13 -9.38 8.37
C LYS A 3 -1.04 -8.09 7.56
N LEU A 4 -1.55 -8.13 6.33
CA LEU A 4 -1.43 -7.03 5.38
C LEU A 4 -2.81 -6.65 4.84
N ALA A 5 -3.08 -5.35 4.75
CA ALA A 5 -4.21 -4.78 4.04
C ALA A 5 -3.68 -3.93 2.88
N LEU A 6 -3.97 -4.34 1.64
CA LEU A 6 -3.63 -3.63 0.41
C LEU A 6 -4.91 -2.98 -0.11
N ILE A 7 -5.02 -1.68 0.04
CA ILE A 7 -6.23 -0.92 -0.25
C ILE A 7 -5.98 0.00 -1.45
N SER A 8 -6.97 0.14 -2.32
CA SER A 8 -6.82 0.94 -3.54
C SER A 8 -6.72 2.44 -3.23
N VAL A 9 -7.73 3.03 -2.58
CA VAL A 9 -7.79 4.49 -2.33
C VAL A 9 -7.80 4.84 -0.85
N GLY A 10 -8.48 4.11 -0.02
CA GLY A 10 -8.67 4.40 1.39
C GLY A 10 -9.74 3.51 1.99
N ILE A 11 -10.07 3.70 3.27
CA ILE A 11 -11.11 2.91 3.93
C ILE A 11 -12.47 3.56 3.63
N GLN A 12 -12.94 3.36 2.41
CA GLN A 12 -14.08 4.08 1.83
C GLN A 12 -15.45 3.44 2.14
N ASN A 13 -15.48 2.15 2.49
CA ASN A 13 -16.74 1.43 2.69
C ASN A 13 -16.71 0.52 3.92
N LYS A 14 -17.89 0.05 4.32
CA LYS A 14 -18.06 -0.76 5.53
C LYS A 14 -17.47 -2.16 5.42
N SER A 15 -17.44 -2.73 4.22
CA SER A 15 -16.87 -4.07 4.00
C SER A 15 -15.36 -4.07 4.25
N ILE A 16 -14.64 -3.05 3.75
CA ILE A 16 -13.20 -2.86 4.01
C ILE A 16 -12.96 -2.59 5.49
N GLU A 17 -13.73 -1.66 6.12
CA GLU A 17 -13.59 -1.37 7.54
C GLU A 17 -13.79 -2.62 8.40
N ASN A 18 -14.84 -3.40 8.13
CA ASN A 18 -15.15 -4.60 8.89
C ASN A 18 -14.07 -5.68 8.75
N GLU A 19 -13.50 -5.84 7.55
CA GLU A 19 -12.43 -6.80 7.35
C GLU A 19 -11.12 -6.34 8.00
N LEU A 20 -10.83 -5.04 7.99
CA LEU A 20 -9.70 -4.47 8.71
C LEU A 20 -9.80 -4.70 10.22
N ARG A 21 -11.02 -4.54 10.80
CA ARG A 21 -11.27 -4.87 12.21
C ARG A 21 -10.98 -6.35 12.52
N LYS A 22 -11.37 -7.26 11.62
CA LYS A 22 -11.09 -8.70 11.78
C LYS A 22 -9.59 -8.98 11.68
N LEU A 23 -8.92 -8.39 10.68
CA LEU A 23 -7.48 -8.58 10.48
C LEU A 23 -6.68 -8.13 11.70
N ILE A 24 -6.98 -6.95 12.23
CA ILE A 24 -6.34 -6.41 13.44
C ILE A 24 -6.70 -7.26 14.67
N GLY A 25 -7.96 -7.71 14.76
CA GLY A 25 -8.43 -8.62 15.83
C GLY A 25 -8.54 -7.98 17.22
N LYS A 26 -8.49 -6.63 17.29
CA LYS A 26 -8.63 -5.81 18.50
C LYS A 26 -9.51 -4.61 18.20
N ASP A 27 -10.05 -3.98 19.26
CA ASP A 27 -10.68 -2.66 19.11
C ASP A 27 -9.64 -1.64 18.61
N PHE A 28 -10.05 -0.76 17.73
CA PHE A 28 -9.20 0.31 17.21
C PHE A 28 -8.80 1.33 18.27
N LYS A 29 -9.68 1.54 19.25
CA LYS A 29 -9.49 2.54 20.30
C LYS A 29 -8.23 2.24 21.14
N GLY A 30 -7.32 3.19 21.15
CA GLY A 30 -6.07 3.12 21.90
C GLY A 30 -4.95 2.34 21.20
N LEU A 31 -5.19 1.78 20.00
CA LEU A 31 -4.10 1.21 19.19
C LEU A 31 -3.21 2.34 18.67
N LYS A 32 -1.91 2.10 18.71
CA LYS A 32 -0.92 3.01 18.16
C LYS A 32 -0.71 2.74 16.68
N ILE A 33 -0.96 3.75 15.86
CA ILE A 33 -0.71 3.68 14.43
C ILE A 33 0.42 4.64 14.04
N LEU A 34 1.46 4.11 13.39
CA LEU A 34 2.50 4.92 12.77
C LEU A 34 2.15 5.14 11.30
N CYS A 35 1.85 6.38 10.94
CA CYS A 35 1.50 6.78 9.60
C CYS A 35 2.73 7.31 8.86
N CYS A 36 3.25 6.54 7.92
CA CYS A 36 4.32 6.91 7.02
C CYS A 36 3.71 7.67 5.81
N ILE A 37 4.06 8.95 5.69
CA ILE A 37 3.55 9.85 4.64
C ILE A 37 4.55 10.07 3.50
N THR A 38 5.64 9.34 3.47
CA THR A 38 6.77 9.54 2.55
C THR A 38 6.36 9.55 1.08
N ALA A 39 5.49 8.62 0.66
CA ALA A 39 5.06 8.53 -0.72
C ALA A 39 4.39 9.83 -1.23
N SER A 40 3.60 10.50 -0.38
CA SER A 40 2.85 11.70 -0.71
C SER A 40 3.73 12.97 -0.81
N ASN A 41 4.92 12.93 -0.24
CA ASN A 41 5.82 14.11 -0.22
C ASN A 41 6.67 14.25 -1.49
N TYR A 42 6.53 13.34 -2.46
CA TYR A 42 7.30 13.38 -3.70
C TYR A 42 6.86 14.51 -4.65
N TYR A 43 5.55 14.75 -4.74
CA TYR A 43 4.98 15.73 -5.67
C TYR A 43 4.90 17.11 -5.04
N SER A 44 5.36 18.14 -5.79
CA SER A 44 5.42 19.53 -5.31
C SER A 44 4.09 20.30 -5.44
N ASP A 45 3.18 19.80 -6.26
CA ASP A 45 1.95 20.47 -6.68
C ASP A 45 0.68 19.65 -6.37
N GLU A 46 0.82 18.50 -5.73
CA GLU A 46 -0.31 17.66 -5.35
C GLU A 46 -0.91 18.08 -4.02
N MET A 47 -2.22 18.18 -3.97
CA MET A 47 -2.96 18.47 -2.74
C MET A 47 -3.37 17.17 -2.06
N ASN A 48 -2.77 16.86 -0.93
CA ASN A 48 -2.94 15.61 -0.18
C ASN A 48 -4.22 15.57 0.68
N GLY A 49 -5.37 16.03 0.15
CA GLY A 49 -6.65 16.01 0.88
C GLY A 49 -7.08 14.60 1.31
N TRP A 50 -6.84 13.61 0.46
CA TRP A 50 -7.10 12.20 0.72
C TRP A 50 -6.33 11.67 1.96
N LEU A 51 -5.10 12.13 2.18
CA LEU A 51 -4.32 11.77 3.36
C LEU A 51 -4.98 12.29 4.64
N VAL A 52 -5.54 13.50 4.59
CA VAL A 52 -6.27 14.08 5.72
C VAL A 52 -7.52 13.25 6.04
N GLU A 53 -8.21 12.73 5.02
CA GLU A 53 -9.37 11.85 5.20
C GLU A 53 -8.99 10.53 5.87
N ASP A 54 -7.89 9.91 5.44
CA ASP A 54 -7.37 8.69 6.08
C ASP A 54 -6.99 8.94 7.55
N LEU A 55 -6.29 10.03 7.84
CA LEU A 55 -5.94 10.41 9.22
C LEU A 55 -7.17 10.70 10.07
N GLN A 56 -8.20 11.32 9.48
CA GLN A 56 -9.48 11.54 10.17
C GLN A 56 -10.19 10.22 10.47
N PHE A 57 -10.17 9.26 9.54
CA PHE A 57 -10.70 7.92 9.80
C PHE A 57 -10.04 7.31 11.03
N PHE A 58 -8.71 7.29 11.10
CA PHE A 58 -7.98 6.73 12.25
C PHE A 58 -8.30 7.48 13.54
N LYS A 59 -8.28 8.81 13.50
CA LYS A 59 -8.61 9.66 14.67
C LYS A 59 -10.03 9.41 15.18
N ASN A 60 -11.02 9.37 14.29
CA ASN A 60 -12.42 9.17 14.64
C ASN A 60 -12.68 7.76 15.20
N ASN A 61 -11.86 6.77 14.84
CA ASN A 61 -11.91 5.43 15.37
C ASN A 61 -11.05 5.23 16.64
N GLY A 62 -10.42 6.30 17.15
CA GLY A 62 -9.74 6.30 18.45
C GLY A 62 -8.30 5.78 18.43
N PHE A 63 -7.65 5.71 17.27
CA PHE A 63 -6.23 5.41 17.19
C PHE A 63 -5.36 6.54 17.80
N GLU A 64 -4.25 6.14 18.42
CA GLU A 64 -3.17 7.04 18.80
C GLU A 64 -2.23 7.20 17.59
N ILE A 65 -2.29 8.36 16.93
CA ILE A 65 -1.60 8.59 15.65
C ILE A 65 -0.20 9.16 15.88
N ASP A 66 0.80 8.52 15.30
CA ASP A 66 2.16 9.03 15.12
C ASP A 66 2.44 9.22 13.62
N LEU A 67 3.01 10.35 13.22
CA LEU A 67 3.32 10.64 11.81
C LEU A 67 4.82 10.57 11.57
N CYS A 68 5.26 9.87 10.52
CA CYS A 68 6.66 9.86 10.13
C CYS A 68 6.87 10.06 8.63
N ASP A 69 8.03 10.60 8.32
CA ASP A 69 8.62 10.56 6.99
C ASP A 69 9.94 9.80 7.08
N LEU A 70 10.21 8.93 6.09
CA LEU A 70 11.47 8.17 6.03
C LEU A 70 12.61 9.01 5.46
N TYR A 71 12.29 10.09 4.75
CA TYR A 71 13.29 10.93 4.12
C TYR A 71 13.97 11.86 5.12
N GLY A 72 15.30 11.77 5.20
CA GLY A 72 16.10 12.68 6.02
C GLY A 72 16.04 12.44 7.54
N VAL A 73 15.54 11.29 7.97
CA VAL A 73 15.51 10.88 9.38
C VAL A 73 16.30 9.58 9.56
N ASP A 74 17.25 9.58 10.47
CA ASP A 74 18.07 8.41 10.75
C ASP A 74 17.24 7.26 11.34
N LEU A 75 17.60 6.03 10.96
CA LEU A 75 16.90 4.81 11.40
C LEU A 75 16.86 4.66 12.92
N GLU A 76 17.90 5.07 13.62
CA GLU A 76 17.97 5.03 15.10
C GLU A 76 16.84 5.84 15.77
N ASN A 77 16.32 6.88 15.08
CA ASN A 77 15.20 7.70 15.53
C ASN A 77 13.84 7.14 15.03
N LEU A 78 13.84 6.45 13.90
CA LEU A 78 12.62 5.88 13.29
C LEU A 78 12.26 4.53 13.88
N LEU A 79 13.22 3.61 14.01
CA LEU A 79 12.97 2.23 14.37
C LEU A 79 12.21 2.07 15.71
N PRO A 80 12.54 2.81 16.79
CA PRO A 80 11.75 2.73 18.02
C PRO A 80 10.28 3.15 17.85
N ARG A 81 9.97 4.00 16.85
CA ARG A 81 8.60 4.42 16.54
C ARG A 81 7.85 3.28 15.85
N PHE A 82 8.48 2.59 14.90
CA PHE A 82 7.94 1.38 14.28
C PHE A 82 7.73 0.25 15.31
N GLU A 83 8.67 0.10 16.25
CA GLU A 83 8.60 -0.97 17.27
C GLU A 83 7.49 -0.77 18.29
N ARG A 84 7.11 0.46 18.62
CA ARG A 84 6.02 0.72 19.57
C ARG A 84 4.63 0.79 18.94
N ALA A 85 4.53 0.83 17.60
CA ALA A 85 3.26 0.84 16.90
C ALA A 85 2.60 -0.56 16.90
N ASP A 86 1.28 -0.61 16.93
CA ASP A 86 0.47 -1.80 16.67
C ASP A 86 0.17 -1.95 15.18
N VAL A 87 0.03 -0.83 14.50
CA VAL A 87 -0.33 -0.74 13.08
C VAL A 87 0.65 0.17 12.34
N LEU A 88 1.08 -0.25 11.17
CA LEU A 88 1.94 0.50 10.27
C LEU A 88 1.13 0.88 9.03
N TYR A 89 0.82 2.17 8.90
CA TYR A 89 0.15 2.71 7.74
C TYR A 89 1.18 3.32 6.78
N PHE A 90 1.07 2.97 5.51
CA PHE A 90 1.85 3.56 4.42
C PHE A 90 0.89 4.15 3.39
N GLY A 91 0.93 5.47 3.26
CA GLY A 91 0.02 6.23 2.41
C GLY A 91 0.28 6.08 0.91
N GLY A 92 -0.62 6.67 0.12
CA GLY A 92 -0.49 6.81 -1.32
C GLY A 92 0.57 7.83 -1.75
N GLY A 93 0.73 7.99 -3.06
CA GLY A 93 1.71 8.87 -3.70
C GLY A 93 2.66 8.12 -4.62
N ASN A 94 3.92 8.51 -4.73
CA ASN A 94 4.88 7.87 -5.61
C ASN A 94 5.46 6.59 -5.02
N THR A 95 5.22 5.45 -5.67
CA THR A 95 5.65 4.13 -5.20
C THR A 95 7.17 3.94 -5.28
N GLN A 96 7.82 4.42 -6.33
CA GLN A 96 9.29 4.31 -6.48
C GLN A 96 10.02 5.16 -5.41
N TRP A 97 9.51 6.34 -5.13
CA TRP A 97 10.03 7.19 -4.05
C TRP A 97 9.89 6.52 -2.70
N LEU A 98 8.71 5.96 -2.41
CA LEU A 98 8.50 5.19 -1.18
C LEU A 98 9.49 4.02 -1.06
N ARG A 99 9.63 3.24 -2.13
CA ARG A 99 10.56 2.10 -2.19
C ARG A 99 12.01 2.52 -1.97
N HIS A 100 12.40 3.62 -2.62
CA HIS A 100 13.73 4.23 -2.47
C HIS A 100 14.00 4.64 -1.01
N CYS A 101 13.05 5.32 -0.37
CA CYS A 101 13.18 5.76 1.02
C CYS A 101 13.19 4.59 2.01
N ILE A 102 12.38 3.55 1.81
CA ILE A 102 12.40 2.34 2.63
C ILE A 102 13.79 1.68 2.60
N ARG A 103 14.39 1.57 1.40
CA ARG A 103 15.74 1.01 1.24
C ARG A 103 16.80 1.89 1.89
N ASN A 104 16.80 3.18 1.57
CA ASN A 104 17.87 4.09 1.99
C ASN A 104 17.84 4.41 3.49
N SER A 105 16.67 4.34 4.13
CA SER A 105 16.57 4.45 5.59
C SER A 105 17.05 3.20 6.33
N GLY A 106 17.26 2.08 5.64
CA GLY A 106 17.56 0.79 6.25
C GLY A 106 16.34 0.07 6.87
N LEU A 107 15.15 0.64 6.76
CA LEU A 107 13.92 0.04 7.32
C LEU A 107 13.62 -1.33 6.73
N GLU A 108 14.00 -1.57 5.46
CA GLU A 108 13.77 -2.82 4.75
C GLU A 108 14.25 -4.04 5.55
N GLU A 109 15.43 -3.96 6.16
CA GLU A 109 16.04 -5.05 6.93
C GLU A 109 15.26 -5.43 8.21
N HIS A 110 14.32 -4.58 8.63
CA HIS A 110 13.53 -4.76 9.84
C HIS A 110 12.08 -5.15 9.59
N LEU A 111 11.58 -5.02 8.32
CA LEU A 111 10.16 -5.17 8.02
C LEU A 111 9.62 -6.55 8.34
N GLU A 112 10.32 -7.63 7.98
CA GLU A 112 9.87 -9.01 8.28
C GLU A 112 9.65 -9.19 9.78
N ARG A 113 10.61 -8.81 10.60
CA ARG A 113 10.52 -8.87 12.08
C ARG A 113 9.39 -8.01 12.62
N LEU A 114 9.23 -6.80 12.10
CA LEU A 114 8.16 -5.89 12.53
C LEU A 114 6.78 -6.48 12.21
N LEU A 115 6.61 -7.07 11.04
CA LEU A 115 5.35 -7.63 10.56
C LEU A 115 4.98 -8.99 11.19
N GLU A 116 5.84 -9.58 12.01
CA GLU A 116 5.46 -10.74 12.81
C GLU A 116 4.32 -10.43 13.80
N THR A 117 4.24 -9.18 14.26
CA THR A 117 3.29 -8.76 15.30
C THR A 117 2.46 -7.53 14.95
N ARG A 118 2.82 -6.80 13.91
CA ARG A 118 2.14 -5.57 13.48
C ARG A 118 1.34 -5.81 12.20
N VAL A 119 0.29 -5.02 12.04
CA VAL A 119 -0.52 -5.03 10.83
C VAL A 119 -0.05 -3.92 9.89
N TRP A 120 0.22 -4.27 8.62
CA TRP A 120 0.45 -3.28 7.57
C TRP A 120 -0.86 -2.85 6.95
N ILE A 121 -1.06 -1.54 6.83
CA ILE A 121 -2.13 -0.94 6.02
C ILE A 121 -1.45 -0.13 4.92
N GLY A 122 -1.56 -0.59 3.68
CA GLY A 122 -1.09 0.14 2.51
C GLY A 122 -2.26 0.78 1.75
N ILE A 123 -2.08 2.02 1.32
CA ILE A 123 -2.99 2.71 0.42
C ILE A 123 -2.25 3.01 -0.87
N SER A 124 -2.80 2.60 -2.04
CA SER A 124 -2.21 2.87 -3.35
C SER A 124 -0.71 2.52 -3.40
N ALA A 125 0.18 3.50 -3.38
CA ALA A 125 1.64 3.30 -3.34
C ALA A 125 2.09 2.41 -2.17
N GLY A 126 1.51 2.59 -0.98
CA GLY A 126 1.76 1.75 0.20
C GLY A 126 1.30 0.29 0.04
N SER A 127 0.37 0.03 -0.89
CA SER A 127 -0.02 -1.32 -1.31
C SER A 127 0.91 -1.86 -2.40
N CYS A 128 1.16 -1.05 -3.43
CA CYS A 128 1.98 -1.45 -4.58
C CYS A 128 3.42 -1.82 -4.18
N VAL A 129 3.97 -1.15 -3.18
CA VAL A 129 5.36 -1.39 -2.74
C VAL A 129 5.57 -2.79 -2.17
N LEU A 130 4.50 -3.49 -1.74
CA LEU A 130 4.56 -4.84 -1.18
C LEU A 130 4.75 -5.93 -2.24
N THR A 131 4.45 -5.65 -3.51
CA THR A 131 4.50 -6.59 -4.63
C THR A 131 5.93 -6.97 -5.01
N PRO A 132 6.15 -8.04 -5.80
CA PRO A 132 7.50 -8.43 -6.22
C PRO A 132 8.19 -7.37 -7.09
N THR A 133 7.42 -6.65 -7.92
CA THR A 133 7.96 -5.56 -8.76
C THR A 133 6.98 -4.40 -8.84
N ILE A 134 7.51 -3.18 -8.84
CA ILE A 134 6.77 -1.94 -9.04
C ILE A 134 6.99 -1.33 -10.44
N SER A 135 7.89 -1.90 -11.23
CA SER A 135 8.13 -1.50 -12.64
C SER A 135 7.04 -1.98 -13.59
N ASN A 136 6.03 -2.59 -13.07
CA ASN A 136 4.95 -3.17 -13.83
C ASN A 136 3.86 -2.15 -14.19
N PRO A 137 2.69 -2.61 -14.59
CA PRO A 137 1.64 -1.77 -15.17
C PRO A 137 1.36 -0.46 -14.47
N VAL A 138 1.53 -0.39 -13.15
CA VAL A 138 1.22 0.84 -12.40
C VAL A 138 2.04 2.02 -12.88
N LEU A 139 3.37 1.89 -12.91
CA LEU A 139 4.26 2.98 -13.35
C LEU A 139 4.09 3.30 -14.83
N ASP A 140 3.97 2.26 -15.68
CA ASP A 140 3.76 2.42 -17.12
C ASP A 140 2.43 3.14 -17.42
N ILE A 141 1.38 2.85 -16.67
CA ILE A 141 0.06 3.46 -16.85
C ILE A 141 0.04 4.89 -16.32
N ALA A 142 0.64 5.12 -15.15
CA ALA A 142 0.72 6.44 -14.54
C ALA A 142 1.67 7.38 -15.29
N GLY A 143 2.65 6.82 -16.04
CA GLY A 143 3.70 7.62 -16.69
C GLY A 143 4.71 8.20 -15.71
N GLU A 144 4.87 7.57 -14.56
CA GLU A 144 5.60 8.09 -13.39
C GLU A 144 6.94 7.39 -13.17
N THR A 145 7.49 6.74 -14.19
CA THR A 145 8.81 6.09 -14.06
C THR A 145 9.90 7.11 -13.81
N ILE A 146 10.59 6.98 -12.69
CA ILE A 146 11.74 7.80 -12.32
C ILE A 146 13.01 7.02 -12.65
N ALA A 147 13.87 7.61 -13.48
CA ALA A 147 15.16 7.02 -13.79
C ALA A 147 15.99 6.86 -12.51
N ASP A 148 16.76 5.77 -12.42
CA ASP A 148 17.68 5.46 -11.31
C ASP A 148 17.00 5.09 -9.97
N TYR A 149 15.65 5.06 -9.91
CA TYR A 149 14.96 4.60 -8.73
C TYR A 149 14.61 3.11 -8.82
N PRO A 150 14.41 2.42 -7.65
CA PRO A 150 14.09 1.00 -7.63
C PRO A 150 12.84 0.66 -8.45
N THR A 151 12.89 -0.46 -9.12
CA THR A 151 11.74 -1.04 -9.84
C THR A 151 11.29 -2.38 -9.26
N ASP A 152 12.07 -2.94 -8.33
CA ASP A 152 11.67 -4.05 -7.48
C ASP A 152 10.79 -3.57 -6.33
N GLY A 153 9.81 -4.37 -5.95
CA GLY A 153 9.02 -4.17 -4.74
C GLY A 153 9.69 -4.77 -3.50
N LEU A 154 8.95 -4.87 -2.43
CA LEU A 154 9.41 -5.53 -1.19
C LEU A 154 9.27 -7.06 -1.23
N GLY A 155 8.46 -7.58 -2.18
CA GLY A 155 8.23 -9.03 -2.32
C GLY A 155 7.56 -9.67 -1.09
N LEU A 156 6.77 -8.90 -0.33
CA LEU A 156 6.06 -9.41 0.85
C LEU A 156 4.75 -10.13 0.51
N VAL A 157 4.34 -10.05 -0.74
CA VAL A 157 3.27 -10.85 -1.35
C VAL A 157 3.79 -11.45 -2.66
N ASP A 158 3.17 -12.54 -3.12
CA ASP A 158 3.53 -13.30 -4.32
C ASP A 158 2.63 -12.99 -5.53
N PHE A 159 2.02 -11.82 -5.54
CA PHE A 159 1.11 -11.36 -6.59
C PHE A 159 1.37 -9.89 -6.93
N GLN A 160 0.87 -9.47 -8.10
CA GLN A 160 0.87 -8.06 -8.51
C GLN A 160 -0.43 -7.39 -8.08
N PHE A 161 -0.35 -6.10 -7.78
CA PHE A 161 -1.49 -5.28 -7.34
C PHE A 161 -1.60 -4.03 -8.19
N ILE A 162 -2.76 -3.80 -8.79
CA ILE A 162 -3.09 -2.59 -9.55
C ILE A 162 -4.29 -1.92 -8.90
N PRO A 163 -4.11 -0.73 -8.30
CA PRO A 163 -5.21 0.07 -7.77
C PRO A 163 -5.92 0.88 -8.86
N HIS A 164 -6.95 1.61 -8.46
CA HIS A 164 -7.59 2.69 -9.22
C HIS A 164 -8.28 2.25 -10.52
N PHE A 165 -8.67 0.99 -10.64
CA PHE A 165 -9.38 0.49 -11.83
C PHE A 165 -10.67 1.30 -12.06
N ASN A 166 -10.76 1.91 -13.25
CA ASN A 166 -11.88 2.78 -13.65
C ASN A 166 -12.15 3.95 -12.67
N SER A 167 -11.17 4.36 -11.88
CA SER A 167 -11.32 5.51 -10.99
C SER A 167 -11.62 6.79 -11.78
N PRO A 168 -12.59 7.60 -11.36
CA PRO A 168 -12.84 8.92 -11.95
C PRO A 168 -11.65 9.87 -11.86
N SER A 169 -10.87 9.75 -10.78
CA SER A 169 -9.67 10.57 -10.53
C SER A 169 -8.44 10.09 -11.29
N TYR A 170 -8.37 8.78 -11.60
CA TYR A 170 -7.22 8.14 -12.26
C TYR A 170 -7.65 7.42 -13.55
N ARG A 171 -8.23 8.19 -14.51
CA ARG A 171 -8.80 7.65 -15.76
C ARG A 171 -7.86 6.82 -16.62
N MET A 172 -6.53 6.96 -16.41
CA MET A 172 -5.54 6.15 -17.10
C MET A 172 -5.60 4.67 -16.69
N PHE A 173 -6.11 4.33 -15.51
CA PHE A 173 -6.25 2.96 -15.02
C PHE A 173 -7.52 2.27 -15.54
N ASN A 174 -7.74 2.33 -16.84
CA ASN A 174 -8.83 1.63 -17.54
C ASN A 174 -8.37 0.27 -18.06
N GLU A 175 -9.33 -0.59 -18.39
CA GLU A 175 -9.06 -1.97 -18.82
C GLU A 175 -8.08 -2.05 -20.00
N GLY A 176 -8.23 -1.15 -20.99
CA GLY A 176 -7.37 -1.14 -22.18
C GLY A 176 -5.90 -0.85 -21.86
N ASN A 177 -5.64 0.11 -21.00
CA ASN A 177 -4.29 0.45 -20.57
C ASN A 177 -3.70 -0.65 -19.68
N ILE A 178 -4.47 -1.20 -18.75
CA ILE A 178 -4.05 -2.29 -17.87
C ILE A 178 -3.67 -3.51 -18.69
N ARG A 179 -4.51 -3.96 -19.63
CA ARG A 179 -4.19 -5.10 -20.52
C ARG A 179 -2.94 -4.87 -21.35
N ARG A 180 -2.74 -3.65 -21.88
CA ARG A 180 -1.55 -3.29 -22.66
C ARG A 180 -0.29 -3.32 -21.82
N ALA A 181 -0.32 -2.77 -20.63
CA ALA A 181 0.81 -2.73 -19.72
C ALA A 181 1.15 -4.14 -19.21
N SER A 182 0.13 -4.92 -18.83
CA SER A 182 0.30 -6.30 -18.36
C SER A 182 0.91 -7.22 -19.41
N ALA A 183 0.63 -6.98 -20.70
CA ALA A 183 1.22 -7.76 -21.80
C ALA A 183 2.74 -7.60 -21.93
N LYS A 184 3.33 -6.57 -21.30
CA LYS A 184 4.77 -6.34 -21.26
C LYS A 184 5.48 -7.03 -20.09
N LEU A 185 4.72 -7.52 -19.11
CA LEU A 185 5.30 -8.24 -17.98
C LEU A 185 6.00 -9.52 -18.46
N THR A 186 7.16 -9.78 -17.90
CA THR A 186 7.78 -11.08 -18.04
C THR A 186 6.95 -12.06 -17.22
N ARG A 187 6.27 -12.98 -17.91
CA ARG A 187 5.40 -13.96 -17.26
C ARG A 187 6.25 -14.86 -16.38
N VAL A 188 5.89 -14.90 -15.11
CA VAL A 188 6.29 -15.99 -14.22
C VAL A 188 5.09 -16.91 -14.11
N ASP A 189 5.21 -18.16 -14.54
CA ASP A 189 4.10 -19.11 -14.53
C ASP A 189 3.49 -19.20 -13.13
N GLY A 190 2.19 -18.90 -13.04
CA GLY A 190 1.43 -18.96 -11.80
C GLY A 190 1.35 -17.64 -11.02
N GLU A 191 2.00 -16.57 -11.47
CA GLU A 191 1.85 -15.26 -10.85
C GLU A 191 0.46 -14.69 -11.13
N LYS A 192 -0.17 -14.15 -10.09
CA LYS A 192 -1.48 -13.50 -10.17
C LYS A 192 -1.34 -12.00 -10.14
N MET A 193 -2.19 -11.32 -10.88
CA MET A 193 -2.34 -9.88 -10.80
C MET A 193 -3.78 -9.53 -10.43
N TYR A 194 -3.94 -8.82 -9.33
CA TYR A 194 -5.22 -8.31 -8.89
C TYR A 194 -5.40 -6.86 -9.33
N VAL A 195 -6.52 -6.59 -9.99
CA VAL A 195 -6.89 -5.26 -10.48
C VAL A 195 -8.13 -4.81 -9.71
N LEU A 196 -8.01 -3.73 -8.95
CA LEU A 196 -9.01 -3.29 -7.98
C LEU A 196 -9.45 -1.85 -8.26
N ASP A 197 -10.76 -1.63 -8.20
CA ASP A 197 -11.32 -0.27 -8.17
C ASP A 197 -11.17 0.39 -6.79
N ASP A 198 -11.66 1.62 -6.68
CA ASP A 198 -11.52 2.43 -5.46
C ASP A 198 -12.34 1.92 -4.27
N GLU A 199 -13.28 0.99 -4.48
CA GLU A 199 -14.09 0.36 -3.43
C GLU A 199 -13.59 -1.03 -3.02
N SER A 200 -12.36 -1.38 -3.38
CA SER A 200 -11.81 -2.72 -3.24
C SER A 200 -10.49 -2.73 -2.47
N ALA A 201 -10.25 -3.84 -1.77
CA ALA A 201 -9.02 -4.11 -1.03
C ALA A 201 -8.67 -5.60 -1.03
N ILE A 202 -7.39 -5.91 -0.84
CA ILE A 202 -6.91 -7.26 -0.56
C ILE A 202 -6.45 -7.33 0.88
N PHE A 203 -6.86 -8.37 1.57
CA PHE A 203 -6.39 -8.71 2.90
C PHE A 203 -5.58 -10.00 2.85
N VAL A 204 -4.42 -9.98 3.48
CA VAL A 204 -3.56 -11.15 3.63
C VAL A 204 -3.43 -11.45 5.12
N ASP A 205 -3.90 -12.61 5.53
CA ASP A 205 -3.74 -13.11 6.90
C ASP A 205 -3.01 -14.44 6.87
N ASN A 206 -1.75 -14.44 7.28
CA ASN A 206 -0.92 -15.64 7.33
C ASN A 206 -0.87 -16.42 6.00
N GLY A 207 -0.73 -15.69 4.88
CA GLY A 207 -0.67 -16.25 3.54
C GLY A 207 -2.04 -16.55 2.89
N ILE A 208 -3.14 -16.35 3.62
CA ILE A 208 -4.49 -16.45 3.04
C ILE A 208 -4.85 -15.11 2.44
N VAL A 209 -5.04 -15.09 1.12
CA VAL A 209 -5.42 -13.91 0.35
C VAL A 209 -6.94 -13.83 0.21
N LYS A 210 -7.51 -12.69 0.53
CA LYS A 210 -8.95 -12.41 0.42
C LYS A 210 -9.19 -11.05 -0.20
N VAL A 211 -9.93 -11.00 -1.31
CA VAL A 211 -10.44 -9.74 -1.86
C VAL A 211 -11.76 -9.38 -1.16
N VAL A 212 -11.89 -8.11 -0.79
CA VAL A 212 -13.11 -7.50 -0.23
C VAL A 212 -13.46 -6.30 -1.07
N SER A 213 -14.69 -6.24 -1.58
CA SER A 213 -15.11 -5.20 -2.51
C SER A 213 -16.60 -4.92 -2.38
N GLU A 214 -16.98 -3.65 -2.49
CA GLU A 214 -18.36 -3.19 -2.77
C GLU A 214 -18.48 -2.68 -4.21
N GLY A 215 -17.38 -2.70 -4.97
CA GLY A 215 -17.28 -2.30 -6.37
C GLY A 215 -16.86 -3.44 -7.30
N ASN A 216 -15.85 -3.19 -8.14
CA ASN A 216 -15.42 -4.11 -9.20
C ASN A 216 -13.93 -4.42 -9.10
N TRP A 217 -13.63 -5.68 -9.26
CA TRP A 217 -12.27 -6.16 -9.35
C TRP A 217 -12.19 -7.39 -10.25
N PHE A 218 -10.99 -7.70 -10.71
CA PHE A 218 -10.73 -8.95 -11.42
C PHE A 218 -9.28 -9.41 -11.22
N GLU A 219 -9.03 -10.69 -11.44
CA GLU A 219 -7.67 -11.23 -11.47
C GLU A 219 -7.25 -11.58 -12.90
N VAL A 220 -5.97 -11.45 -13.16
CA VAL A 220 -5.33 -11.90 -14.40
C VAL A 220 -4.20 -12.84 -14.01
N ASN A 221 -4.16 -14.01 -14.65
CA ASN A 221 -2.99 -14.89 -14.57
C ASN A 221 -1.93 -14.37 -15.55
N ILE A 222 -0.72 -14.12 -15.06
CA ILE A 222 0.39 -13.59 -15.84
C ILE A 222 1.36 -14.72 -16.18
#